data_a0ee18abd89efb0987475da5f36901b6
#
_entry.id   a0ee18abd89efb0987475da5f36901b6
#
_cell.length_a   1.000
_cell.length_b   1.000
_cell.length_c   1.000
_cell.angle_alpha   90.00
_cell.angle_beta   90.00
_cell.angle_gamma   90.00
#
_symmetry.space_group_name_H-M   'P 1'
#
loop_
_entity.id
_entity.type
_entity.pdbx_description
1 polymer ?
#
loop_
_entity_poly.entity_id
_entity_poly.type
_entity_poly.pdbx_seq_one_letter_code
_entity_poly.pdbx_strand_id
1 'polypeptide(L)'
;MNEIPIRFNCVINHFNQHDIYEIAKELVQHKPRIVNFINMNPHHEWQDKNLETKKVAADLNVVEPLLNKAIKLLEDNGIGVNVRYYPMCRIAEEYRRCICNDLHVVFDPYEWDYNIEPKTVQAFDNWGKRTSSNVECKNGSCKECDLQNICGGINKAFDRATDYKYTKPVKNFKENKEDFYFY
;
A
#
# COMPACT_ATOMS: atom_id res chain seq x y z
N MET A 1 8.37 -25.53 20.27
CA MET A 1 8.48 -25.51 18.78
C MET A 1 8.45 -24.06 18.37
N ASN A 2 9.46 -23.60 17.63
CA ASN A 2 9.44 -22.24 17.08
C ASN A 2 8.42 -22.25 15.94
N GLU A 3 7.31 -21.55 16.09
CA GLU A 3 6.34 -21.38 15.02
C GLU A 3 6.95 -20.52 13.91
N ILE A 4 6.83 -20.99 12.67
CA ILE A 4 7.27 -20.22 11.50
C ILE A 4 6.24 -19.12 11.28
N PRO A 5 6.61 -17.84 11.34
CA PRO A 5 5.68 -16.76 11.09
C PRO A 5 5.23 -16.75 9.62
N ILE A 6 3.94 -16.92 9.39
CA ILE A 6 3.35 -16.87 8.04
C ILE A 6 3.01 -15.42 7.69
N ARG A 7 3.30 -15.04 6.45
CA ARG A 7 2.88 -13.76 5.85
C ARG A 7 2.13 -14.03 4.57
N PHE A 8 1.11 -13.21 4.30
CA PHE A 8 0.37 -13.27 3.05
C PHE A 8 0.55 -11.97 2.27
N ASN A 9 0.72 -12.10 0.97
CA ASN A 9 0.69 -11.00 0.03
C ASN A 9 -0.54 -11.12 -0.86
N CYS A 10 -1.40 -10.13 -0.82
CA CYS A 10 -2.58 -10.01 -1.66
C CYS A 10 -2.41 -8.83 -2.60
N VAL A 11 -2.18 -9.08 -3.90
CA VAL A 11 -2.12 -8.02 -4.91
C VAL A 11 -3.54 -7.63 -5.31
N ILE A 12 -3.94 -6.41 -4.96
CA ILE A 12 -5.24 -5.85 -5.30
C ILE A 12 -5.24 -5.46 -6.78
N ASN A 13 -6.21 -5.98 -7.52
CA ASN A 13 -6.39 -5.71 -8.94
C ASN A 13 -7.87 -5.81 -9.33
N HIS A 14 -8.19 -5.55 -10.60
CA HIS A 14 -9.55 -5.60 -11.11
C HIS A 14 -10.26 -6.94 -10.85
N PHE A 15 -9.54 -8.06 -10.89
CA PHE A 15 -10.15 -9.40 -10.81
C PHE A 15 -10.57 -9.79 -9.38
N ASN A 16 -9.89 -9.24 -8.35
CA ASN A 16 -10.18 -9.56 -6.96
C ASN A 16 -10.68 -8.37 -6.13
N GLN A 17 -10.92 -7.22 -6.73
CA GLN A 17 -11.30 -5.99 -6.03
C GLN A 17 -12.59 -6.14 -5.19
N HIS A 18 -13.47 -7.04 -5.55
CA HIS A 18 -14.72 -7.32 -4.84
C HIS A 18 -14.55 -8.31 -3.69
N ASP A 19 -13.45 -9.07 -3.68
CA ASP A 19 -13.23 -10.19 -2.77
C ASP A 19 -12.32 -9.84 -1.59
N ILE A 20 -11.83 -8.59 -1.48
CA ILE A 20 -10.84 -8.16 -0.48
C ILE A 20 -11.27 -8.51 0.95
N TYR A 21 -12.53 -8.30 1.28
CA TYR A 21 -13.07 -8.63 2.59
C TYR A 21 -13.21 -10.16 2.81
N GLU A 22 -13.64 -10.89 1.79
CA GLU A 22 -13.74 -12.36 1.85
C GLU A 22 -12.36 -13.01 1.98
N ILE A 23 -11.36 -12.49 1.27
CA ILE A 23 -9.96 -12.89 1.44
C ILE A 23 -9.50 -12.67 2.88
N ALA A 24 -9.82 -11.53 3.49
CA ALA A 24 -9.46 -11.27 4.88
C ALA A 24 -10.13 -12.26 5.84
N LYS A 25 -11.41 -12.63 5.62
CA LYS A 25 -12.11 -13.64 6.43
C LYS A 25 -11.43 -15.01 6.36
N GLU A 26 -11.00 -15.41 5.18
CA GLU A 26 -10.26 -16.65 5.00
C GLU A 26 -8.90 -16.60 5.73
N LEU A 27 -8.18 -15.47 5.60
CA LEU A 27 -6.88 -15.31 6.24
C LEU A 27 -6.93 -15.34 7.78
N VAL A 28 -8.02 -14.90 8.39
CA VAL A 28 -8.21 -15.00 9.85
C VAL A 28 -8.12 -16.46 10.32
N GLN A 29 -8.61 -17.42 9.52
CA GLN A 29 -8.58 -18.84 9.88
C GLN A 29 -7.15 -19.39 9.93
N HIS A 30 -6.24 -18.81 9.11
CA HIS A 30 -4.83 -19.22 9.01
C HIS A 30 -3.91 -18.54 10.00
N LYS A 31 -4.41 -17.52 10.73
CA LYS A 31 -3.67 -16.76 11.74
C LYS A 31 -2.28 -16.31 11.28
N PRO A 32 -2.14 -15.65 10.13
CA PRO A 32 -0.86 -15.13 9.71
C PRO A 32 -0.40 -14.06 10.69
N ARG A 33 0.92 -13.84 10.74
CA ARG A 33 1.48 -12.72 11.50
C ARG A 33 1.14 -11.38 10.86
N ILE A 34 1.25 -11.30 9.53
CA ILE A 34 1.04 -10.08 8.74
C ILE A 34 0.35 -10.42 7.42
N VAL A 35 -0.57 -9.56 7.01
CA VAL A 35 -1.16 -9.53 5.68
C VAL A 35 -0.72 -8.26 4.97
N ASN A 36 -0.11 -8.38 3.80
CA ASN A 36 0.23 -7.27 2.93
C ASN A 36 -0.82 -7.14 1.82
N PHE A 37 -1.60 -6.08 1.84
CA PHE A 37 -2.41 -5.68 0.69
C PHE A 37 -1.59 -4.76 -0.21
N ILE A 38 -1.37 -5.17 -1.43
CA ILE A 38 -0.49 -4.49 -2.37
C ILE A 38 -1.33 -4.01 -3.54
N ASN A 39 -1.58 -2.70 -3.64
CA ASN A 39 -2.22 -2.19 -4.84
C ASN A 39 -1.34 -2.49 -6.05
N MET A 40 -1.95 -2.99 -7.13
CA MET A 40 -1.22 -3.34 -8.34
C MET A 40 -0.37 -2.15 -8.79
N ASN A 41 0.93 -2.38 -8.85
CA ASN A 41 1.92 -1.37 -9.22
C ASN A 41 2.52 -1.73 -10.58
N PRO A 42 2.17 -1.03 -11.66
CA PRO A 42 2.70 -1.31 -12.98
C PRO A 42 4.20 -1.01 -13.03
N HIS A 43 5.01 -2.02 -13.31
CA HIS A 43 6.44 -1.88 -13.52
C HIS A 43 6.78 -1.37 -14.94
N HIS A 44 8.04 -1.03 -15.14
CA HIS A 44 8.60 -0.32 -16.29
C HIS A 44 8.05 -0.71 -17.67
N GLU A 45 7.86 -2.00 -17.93
CA GLU A 45 7.37 -2.46 -19.22
C GLU A 45 5.89 -2.16 -19.48
N TRP A 46 5.12 -1.91 -18.40
CA TRP A 46 3.70 -1.62 -18.46
C TRP A 46 3.41 -0.12 -18.44
N GLN A 47 4.38 0.69 -18.04
CA GLN A 47 4.19 2.14 -17.93
C GLN A 47 3.81 2.79 -19.26
N ASP A 48 4.33 2.26 -20.36
CA ASP A 48 4.02 2.73 -21.72
C ASP A 48 2.76 2.08 -22.33
N LYS A 49 2.20 1.05 -21.66
CA LYS A 49 1.02 0.32 -22.12
C LYS A 49 -0.20 0.64 -21.26
N ASN A 50 -0.67 1.87 -21.31
CA ASN A 50 -1.84 2.33 -20.53
C ASN A 50 -3.06 1.40 -20.67
N LEU A 51 -3.25 0.75 -21.82
CA LEU A 51 -4.36 -0.18 -22.06
C LEU A 51 -4.29 -1.41 -21.16
N GLU A 52 -3.12 -1.99 -20.98
CA GLU A 52 -2.95 -3.18 -20.13
C GLU A 52 -3.13 -2.83 -18.66
N THR A 53 -2.55 -1.73 -18.22
CA THR A 53 -2.75 -1.21 -16.87
C THR A 53 -4.23 -0.94 -16.58
N LYS A 54 -4.96 -0.35 -17.53
CA LYS A 54 -6.39 -0.06 -17.39
C LYS A 54 -7.25 -1.32 -17.20
N LYS A 55 -6.88 -2.44 -17.86
CA LYS A 55 -7.60 -3.72 -17.74
C LYS A 55 -7.44 -4.37 -16.37
N VAL A 56 -6.33 -4.13 -15.70
CA VAL A 56 -5.98 -4.80 -14.44
C VAL A 56 -6.03 -3.88 -13.21
N ALA A 57 -6.11 -2.57 -13.42
CA ALA A 57 -6.23 -1.60 -12.34
C ALA A 57 -7.57 -1.77 -11.59
N ALA A 58 -7.50 -1.86 -10.28
CA ALA A 58 -8.70 -1.93 -9.44
C ALA A 58 -9.42 -0.58 -9.39
N ASP A 59 -10.72 -0.60 -9.23
CA ASP A 59 -11.51 0.59 -8.88
C ASP A 59 -11.38 0.86 -7.37
N LEU A 60 -10.63 1.90 -7.02
CA LEU A 60 -10.42 2.24 -5.60
C LEU A 60 -11.72 2.68 -4.88
N ASN A 61 -12.79 3.04 -5.59
CA ASN A 61 -14.09 3.28 -4.95
C ASN A 61 -14.73 1.98 -4.45
N VAL A 62 -14.45 0.86 -5.13
CA VAL A 62 -14.88 -0.48 -4.70
C VAL A 62 -13.97 -1.00 -3.59
N VAL A 63 -12.65 -0.82 -3.78
CA VAL A 63 -11.63 -1.34 -2.84
C VAL A 63 -11.70 -0.65 -1.49
N GLU A 64 -11.79 0.68 -1.43
CA GLU A 64 -11.72 1.48 -0.20
C GLU A 64 -12.62 0.97 0.93
N PRO A 65 -13.94 0.78 0.75
CA PRO A 65 -14.80 0.30 1.82
C PRO A 65 -14.52 -1.16 2.22
N LEU A 66 -14.13 -1.99 1.27
CA LEU A 66 -13.81 -3.40 1.54
C LEU A 66 -12.47 -3.55 2.23
N LEU A 67 -11.47 -2.75 1.84
CA LEU A 67 -10.15 -2.73 2.47
C LEU A 67 -10.23 -2.25 3.93
N ASN A 68 -10.98 -1.17 4.21
CA ASN A 68 -11.19 -0.70 5.57
C ASN A 68 -11.83 -1.79 6.46
N LYS A 69 -12.84 -2.50 5.94
CA LYS A 69 -13.45 -3.63 6.66
C LYS A 69 -12.47 -4.80 6.86
N ALA A 70 -11.64 -5.08 5.85
CA ALA A 70 -10.65 -6.14 5.91
C ALA A 70 -9.57 -5.83 6.95
N ILE A 71 -9.06 -4.60 7.00
CA ILE A 71 -8.07 -4.17 7.98
C ILE A 71 -8.66 -4.32 9.39
N LYS A 72 -9.86 -3.76 9.62
CA LYS A 72 -10.52 -3.89 10.92
C LYS A 72 -10.64 -5.35 11.36
N LEU A 73 -11.11 -6.22 10.49
CA LEU A 73 -11.29 -7.64 10.80
C LEU A 73 -9.97 -8.30 11.17
N LEU A 74 -8.91 -8.06 10.42
CA LEU A 74 -7.60 -8.66 10.67
C LEU A 74 -7.01 -8.16 11.99
N GLU A 75 -7.06 -6.85 12.25
CA GLU A 75 -6.56 -6.25 13.49
C GLU A 75 -7.35 -6.72 14.72
N ASP A 76 -8.69 -6.82 14.63
CA ASP A 76 -9.53 -7.36 15.69
C ASP A 76 -9.16 -8.83 16.04
N ASN A 77 -8.47 -9.52 15.13
CA ASN A 77 -7.95 -10.89 15.32
C ASN A 77 -6.44 -10.94 15.60
N GLY A 78 -5.81 -9.80 15.90
CA GLY A 78 -4.39 -9.72 16.25
C GLY A 78 -3.43 -9.92 15.08
N ILE A 79 -3.90 -9.74 13.84
CA ILE A 79 -3.12 -9.90 12.61
C ILE A 79 -2.66 -8.53 12.13
N GLY A 80 -1.35 -8.36 11.97
CA GLY A 80 -0.78 -7.12 11.42
C GLY A 80 -1.18 -6.90 9.96
N VAL A 81 -1.35 -5.64 9.57
CA VAL A 81 -1.72 -5.30 8.19
C VAL A 81 -0.79 -4.23 7.65
N ASN A 82 -0.26 -4.46 6.46
CA ASN A 82 0.41 -3.46 5.65
C ASN A 82 -0.36 -3.23 4.35
N VAL A 83 -0.46 -1.98 3.93
CA VAL A 83 -1.04 -1.60 2.64
C VAL A 83 0.02 -0.87 1.82
N ARG A 84 0.34 -1.40 0.64
CA ARG A 84 1.44 -0.88 -0.19
C ARG A 84 0.92 -0.28 -1.50
N TYR A 85 1.61 0.75 -2.00
CA TYR A 85 1.30 1.45 -3.25
C TYR A 85 -0.13 2.00 -3.31
N TYR A 86 -0.64 2.42 -2.15
CA TYR A 86 -2.00 2.87 -1.98
C TYR A 86 -2.02 4.32 -1.46
N PRO A 87 -2.84 5.22 -2.03
CA PRO A 87 -2.86 6.60 -1.60
C PRO A 87 -3.57 6.76 -0.24
N MET A 88 -2.95 7.49 0.69
CA MET A 88 -3.47 7.71 2.04
C MET A 88 -4.86 8.37 2.09
N CYS A 89 -5.23 9.08 1.04
CA CYS A 89 -6.54 9.72 0.92
C CYS A 89 -7.70 8.75 0.59
N ARG A 90 -7.38 7.47 0.38
CA ARG A 90 -8.36 6.43 -0.01
C ARG A 90 -8.47 5.34 1.04
N ILE A 91 -8.13 5.66 2.27
CA ILE A 91 -8.27 4.77 3.41
C ILE A 91 -8.81 5.60 4.60
N ALA A 92 -9.54 4.97 5.50
CA ALA A 92 -10.03 5.62 6.71
C ALA A 92 -8.86 6.14 7.55
N GLU A 93 -9.08 7.23 8.27
CA GLU A 93 -8.03 7.92 9.01
C GLU A 93 -7.29 7.02 9.98
N GLU A 94 -8.03 6.23 10.73
CA GLU A 94 -7.50 5.28 11.72
C GLU A 94 -6.63 4.18 11.13
N TYR A 95 -6.75 3.91 9.80
CA TYR A 95 -5.96 2.89 9.10
C TYR A 95 -4.83 3.47 8.24
N ARG A 96 -4.64 4.81 8.21
CA ARG A 96 -3.52 5.43 7.47
C ARG A 96 -2.17 4.93 7.93
N ARG A 97 -2.06 4.55 9.21
CA ARG A 97 -0.85 3.94 9.78
C ARG A 97 -0.44 2.62 9.12
N CYS A 98 -1.38 1.92 8.47
CA CYS A 98 -1.08 0.68 7.75
C CYS A 98 -0.45 0.93 6.37
N ILE A 99 -0.41 2.19 5.89
CA ILE A 99 0.15 2.51 4.58
C ILE A 99 1.67 2.51 4.65
N CYS A 100 2.27 1.59 3.90
CA CYS A 100 3.72 1.45 3.73
C CYS A 100 4.07 1.73 2.27
N ASN A 101 4.21 2.99 1.91
CA ASN A 101 4.65 3.40 0.58
C ASN A 101 6.17 3.62 0.55
N ASP A 102 6.74 3.83 -0.65
CA ASP A 102 8.20 3.93 -0.87
C ASP A 102 8.93 4.96 0.01
N LEU A 103 8.25 6.01 0.46
CA LEU A 103 8.81 6.97 1.41
C LEU A 103 8.91 6.40 2.84
N HIS A 104 8.19 5.32 3.10
CA HIS A 104 8.08 4.64 4.38
C HIS A 104 8.49 3.17 4.27
N VAL A 105 9.36 2.85 3.29
CA VAL A 105 10.02 1.54 3.25
C VAL A 105 10.99 1.48 4.43
N VAL A 106 10.42 1.32 5.58
CA VAL A 106 11.10 0.59 6.60
C VAL A 106 11.00 -0.85 6.16
N PHE A 107 12.11 -1.39 5.73
CA PHE A 107 12.24 -2.82 5.63
C PHE A 107 11.77 -3.36 6.97
N ASP A 108 10.66 -4.10 6.96
CA ASP A 108 10.31 -4.88 8.13
C ASP A 108 11.56 -5.72 8.44
N PRO A 109 12.27 -5.44 9.53
CA PRO A 109 13.51 -6.17 9.84
C PRO A 109 13.26 -7.67 9.94
N TYR A 110 12.00 -8.07 10.15
CA TYR A 110 11.58 -9.46 10.16
C TYR A 110 11.21 -10.01 8.77
N GLU A 111 10.97 -9.15 7.78
CA GLU A 111 10.75 -9.58 6.39
C GLU A 111 12.07 -10.01 5.76
N TRP A 112 13.16 -9.43 6.21
CA TRP A 112 14.49 -9.58 5.64
C TRP A 112 15.52 -9.99 6.70
N ASP A 113 15.10 -10.73 7.73
CA ASP A 113 16.00 -11.26 8.77
C ASP A 113 16.92 -12.38 8.21
N TYR A 114 17.45 -12.11 7.04
CA TYR A 114 18.59 -12.76 6.49
C TYR A 114 19.77 -11.83 6.74
N ASN A 115 20.93 -12.37 7.09
CA ASN A 115 22.20 -11.64 7.14
C ASN A 115 22.48 -10.93 5.81
N ILE A 116 21.74 -9.84 5.55
CA ILE A 116 21.88 -9.08 4.33
C ILE A 116 23.15 -8.26 4.47
N GLU A 117 24.10 -8.55 3.60
CA GLU A 117 25.32 -7.76 3.56
C GLU A 117 25.00 -6.26 3.37
N PRO A 118 25.76 -5.35 4.00
CA PRO A 118 25.53 -3.90 3.89
C PRO A 118 25.42 -3.39 2.46
N LYS A 119 26.12 -4.01 1.51
CA LYS A 119 26.02 -3.70 0.07
C LYS A 119 24.63 -3.97 -0.50
N THR A 120 23.96 -5.00 -0.02
CA THR A 120 22.60 -5.36 -0.45
C THR A 120 21.59 -4.36 0.10
N VAL A 121 21.75 -3.94 1.38
CA VAL A 121 20.92 -2.85 1.96
C VAL A 121 21.06 -1.57 1.13
N GLN A 122 22.29 -1.19 0.78
CA GLN A 122 22.53 0.00 -0.04
C GLN A 122 21.95 -0.14 -1.46
N ALA A 123 21.94 -1.35 -2.03
CA ALA A 123 21.29 -1.60 -3.32
C ALA A 123 19.78 -1.44 -3.22
N PHE A 124 19.16 -1.90 -2.14
CA PHE A 124 17.73 -1.71 -1.87
C PHE A 124 17.36 -0.24 -1.61
N ASP A 125 18.15 0.51 -0.84
CA ASP A 125 17.99 1.93 -0.65
C ASP A 125 18.05 2.70 -1.98
N ASN A 126 19.00 2.35 -2.84
CA ASN A 126 19.12 2.94 -4.16
C ASN A 126 17.96 2.55 -5.07
N TRP A 127 17.45 1.34 -4.93
CA TRP A 127 16.26 0.89 -5.67
C TRP A 127 15.00 1.61 -5.16
N GLY A 128 14.81 1.72 -3.86
CA GLY A 128 13.73 2.50 -3.25
C GLY A 128 13.72 3.95 -3.72
N LYS A 129 14.87 4.63 -3.75
CA LYS A 129 15.01 5.99 -4.29
C LYS A 129 14.68 6.10 -5.78
N ARG A 130 14.93 5.06 -6.57
CA ARG A 130 14.57 5.02 -8.00
C ARG A 130 13.08 4.76 -8.19
N THR A 131 12.48 3.92 -7.38
CA THR A 131 11.04 3.60 -7.47
C THR A 131 10.19 4.74 -6.95
N SER A 132 10.65 5.51 -5.96
CA SER A 132 9.96 6.70 -5.48
C SER A 132 9.76 7.76 -6.58
N SER A 133 10.61 7.78 -7.60
CA SER A 133 10.43 8.64 -8.77
C SER A 133 9.19 8.29 -9.62
N ASN A 134 8.65 7.09 -9.47
CA ASN A 134 7.48 6.61 -10.20
C ASN A 134 6.17 6.87 -9.46
N VAL A 135 6.25 7.42 -8.24
CA VAL A 135 5.09 7.78 -7.43
C VAL A 135 4.90 9.30 -7.51
N GLU A 136 3.69 9.73 -7.76
CA GLU A 136 3.34 11.16 -7.77
C GLU A 136 2.11 11.44 -6.91
N CYS A 137 2.29 12.35 -5.96
CA CYS A 137 1.20 13.05 -5.30
C CYS A 137 0.92 14.40 -5.97
N LYS A 138 0.85 14.47 -7.31
CA LYS A 138 0.97 15.80 -7.95
C LYS A 138 -0.06 16.11 -9.01
N ASN A 139 -1.14 15.36 -9.10
CA ASN A 139 -2.28 15.93 -9.81
C ASN A 139 -2.83 17.13 -8.99
N GLY A 140 -3.60 17.99 -9.62
CA GLY A 140 -4.00 19.29 -9.04
C GLY A 140 -4.58 19.23 -7.64
N SER A 141 -5.27 18.11 -7.27
CA SER A 141 -5.89 17.93 -5.96
C SER A 141 -4.88 17.67 -4.82
N CYS A 142 -3.74 17.05 -5.13
CA CYS A 142 -2.72 16.77 -4.10
C CYS A 142 -1.97 18.01 -3.61
N LYS A 143 -1.93 19.08 -4.41
CA LYS A 143 -1.24 20.33 -4.02
C LYS A 143 -1.86 21.00 -2.79
N GLU A 144 -3.15 20.75 -2.57
CA GLU A 144 -3.88 21.28 -1.44
C GLU A 144 -4.11 20.27 -0.32
N CYS A 145 -3.45 19.12 -0.39
CA CYS A 145 -3.64 18.02 0.55
C CYS A 145 -2.70 18.16 1.75
N ASP A 146 -3.24 18.09 2.96
CA ASP A 146 -2.44 18.16 4.18
C ASP A 146 -1.52 16.95 4.37
N LEU A 147 -1.80 15.84 3.66
CA LEU A 147 -0.97 14.63 3.67
C LEU A 147 0.21 14.68 2.68
N GLN A 148 0.39 15.77 1.91
CA GLN A 148 1.36 15.81 0.80
C GLN A 148 2.81 15.50 1.20
N ASN A 149 3.19 15.77 2.45
CA ASN A 149 4.55 15.58 2.95
C ASN A 149 4.82 14.15 3.44
N ILE A 150 3.77 13.40 3.75
CA ILE A 150 3.85 12.05 4.31
C ILE A 150 3.24 10.98 3.40
N CYS A 151 2.45 11.38 2.42
CA CYS A 151 1.83 10.45 1.48
C CYS A 151 2.79 10.15 0.32
N GLY A 152 3.12 8.88 0.13
CA GLY A 152 3.90 8.43 -1.03
C GLY A 152 3.16 8.59 -2.37
N GLY A 153 1.89 9.01 -2.34
CA GLY A 153 1.10 9.22 -3.55
C GLY A 153 0.55 7.94 -4.17
N ILE A 154 0.37 7.97 -5.47
CA ILE A 154 -0.13 6.86 -6.28
C ILE A 154 0.83 6.63 -7.45
N ASN A 155 0.97 5.39 -7.91
CA ASN A 155 1.79 5.09 -9.07
C ASN A 155 1.31 5.85 -10.31
N LYS A 156 2.23 6.52 -11.03
CA LYS A 156 1.93 7.36 -12.19
C LYS A 156 1.19 6.63 -13.32
N ALA A 157 1.58 5.38 -13.58
CA ALA A 157 0.95 4.61 -14.64
C ALA A 157 -0.46 4.17 -14.23
N PHE A 158 -0.66 3.80 -12.96
CA PHE A 158 -1.98 3.51 -12.41
C PHE A 158 -2.88 4.75 -12.44
N ASP A 159 -2.39 5.91 -11.99
CA ASP A 159 -3.15 7.16 -11.95
C ASP A 159 -3.58 7.61 -13.35
N ARG A 160 -2.66 7.56 -14.33
CA ARG A 160 -2.98 7.82 -15.75
C ARG A 160 -3.99 6.84 -16.33
N ALA A 161 -3.81 5.55 -16.08
CA ALA A 161 -4.69 4.51 -16.59
C ALA A 161 -6.11 4.61 -16.02
N THR A 162 -6.26 5.24 -14.87
CA THR A 162 -7.54 5.47 -14.18
C THR A 162 -8.05 6.91 -14.30
N ASP A 163 -7.50 7.68 -15.25
CA ASP A 163 -7.91 9.05 -15.57
C ASP A 163 -7.83 10.00 -14.35
N TYR A 164 -6.84 9.82 -13.47
CA TYR A 164 -6.53 10.65 -12.30
C TYR A 164 -7.69 10.80 -11.30
N LYS A 165 -8.63 9.87 -11.28
CA LYS A 165 -9.91 10.01 -10.55
C LYS A 165 -9.85 9.64 -9.07
N TYR A 166 -8.76 9.03 -8.60
CA TYR A 166 -8.75 8.44 -7.26
C TYR A 166 -8.12 9.29 -6.17
N THR A 167 -7.43 10.37 -6.51
CA THR A 167 -6.84 11.26 -5.51
C THR A 167 -7.89 12.23 -4.96
N LYS A 168 -7.92 12.39 -3.63
CA LYS A 168 -8.81 13.30 -2.91
C LYS A 168 -7.96 14.13 -1.93
N PRO A 169 -8.03 15.48 -1.91
CA PRO A 169 -7.33 16.25 -0.91
C PRO A 169 -7.91 15.97 0.49
N VAL A 170 -7.07 15.67 1.44
CA VAL A 170 -7.43 15.59 2.86
C VAL A 170 -7.16 16.95 3.46
N LYS A 171 -8.11 17.47 4.23
CA LYS A 171 -8.02 18.75 4.94
C LYS A 171 -8.13 18.53 6.44
N ASN A 172 -7.55 19.46 7.21
CA ASN A 172 -7.56 19.45 8.68
C ASN A 172 -6.84 18.24 9.29
N PHE A 173 -5.91 17.62 8.53
CA PHE A 173 -5.06 16.58 9.07
C PHE A 173 -4.04 17.19 10.03
N LYS A 174 -4.02 16.69 11.28
CA LYS A 174 -2.99 17.02 12.25
C LYS A 174 -2.01 15.85 12.29
N GLU A 175 -0.78 16.10 11.86
CA GLU A 175 0.28 15.11 11.96
C GLU A 175 0.52 14.80 13.44
N ASN A 176 0.20 13.59 13.85
CA ASN A 176 0.67 13.05 15.11
C ASN A 176 1.88 12.16 14.79
N LYS A 177 3.07 12.59 15.21
CA LYS A 177 4.32 11.84 14.94
C LYS A 177 4.31 10.43 15.52
N GLU A 178 3.39 10.14 16.41
CA GLU A 178 3.23 8.82 17.02
C GLU A 178 2.38 7.88 16.16
N ASP A 179 1.57 8.35 15.19
CA ASP A 179 0.64 7.54 14.41
C ASP A 179 1.24 6.91 13.16
N PHE A 180 2.44 7.30 12.76
CA PHE A 180 3.15 6.77 11.59
C PHE A 180 4.25 5.81 12.00
N TYR A 181 3.85 4.63 12.39
CA TYR A 181 4.74 3.58 12.82
C TYR A 181 4.94 2.54 11.77
N PHE A 182 6.06 2.35 11.77
CA PHE A 182 6.92 1.35 11.27
C PHE A 182 6.83 0.11 12.17
N TYR A 183 6.24 -0.93 11.70
CA TYR A 183 6.27 -2.24 12.33
C TYR A 183 7.41 -3.06 11.77
#